data_542812d2053ac5794f017b13bad5e6e4
#
_entry.id   542812d2053ac5794f017b13bad5e6e4
#
_cell.length_a   1.000
_cell.length_b   1.000
_cell.length_c   1.000
_cell.angle_alpha   90.00
_cell.angle_beta   90.00
_cell.angle_gamma   90.00
#
_symmetry.space_group_name_H-M   'P 1'
#
loop_
_entity.id
_entity.type
_entity.pdbx_description
1 polymer ?
#
loop_
_entity_poly.entity_id
_entity_poly.type
_entity_poly.pdbx_seq_one_letter_code
_entity_poly.pdbx_strand_id
1 'polypeptide(L)'
;IEFSEMIEPLIQEETFFIVSSKSFSTDETLQSIELSKEWSGMKCDFDKHFIAITSQPKKAQIFGFSDKNIIQFPNEIGGRYSMWSPISLPAILELGEQFIEFLIGGSLADTQFLNDRKYQEFLKTLSFSDIWYNNFLQKGTRVLLTYSWKMRFFTDYAQQLEMESIGKQPNKDSIFQKTGQVVFGGFGSTAQHSYFQL
;
A
#
# COMPACT_ATOMS: atom_id res chain seq x y z
N ILE A 1 -10.66 -18.29 7.39
CA ILE A 1 -10.19 -18.56 8.76
C ILE A 1 -9.71 -17.24 9.38
N GLU A 2 -8.73 -16.58 8.81
CA GLU A 2 -8.16 -15.35 9.35
C GLU A 2 -9.19 -14.25 9.61
N PHE A 3 -10.07 -13.95 8.64
CA PHE A 3 -11.11 -12.95 8.79
C PHE A 3 -12.07 -13.29 9.95
N SER A 4 -12.50 -14.54 10.05
CA SER A 4 -13.42 -14.99 11.12
C SER A 4 -12.79 -14.84 12.51
N GLU A 5 -11.51 -15.17 12.65
CA GLU A 5 -10.78 -15.00 13.92
C GLU A 5 -10.62 -13.52 14.31
N MET A 6 -10.46 -12.63 13.32
CA MET A 6 -10.34 -11.19 13.58
C MET A 6 -11.65 -10.55 14.06
N ILE A 7 -12.80 -11.00 13.54
CA ILE A 7 -14.09 -10.41 13.89
C ILE A 7 -14.77 -11.07 15.08
N GLU A 8 -14.38 -12.29 15.46
CA GLU A 8 -14.98 -13.04 16.58
C GLU A 8 -15.05 -12.25 17.89
N PRO A 9 -13.99 -11.51 18.32
CA PRO A 9 -14.02 -10.74 19.56
C PRO A 9 -14.79 -9.42 19.48
N LEU A 10 -15.30 -9.02 18.31
CA LEU A 10 -15.92 -7.73 18.10
C LEU A 10 -17.42 -7.76 18.40
N ILE A 11 -17.97 -6.61 18.81
CA ILE A 11 -19.39 -6.40 19.04
C ILE A 11 -20.00 -5.87 17.73
N GLN A 12 -20.96 -6.57 17.16
CA GLN A 12 -21.55 -6.26 15.86
C GLN A 12 -22.07 -4.81 15.79
N GLU A 13 -22.82 -4.39 16.80
CA GLU A 13 -23.44 -3.07 16.88
C GLU A 13 -22.43 -1.90 17.06
N GLU A 14 -21.20 -2.21 17.49
CA GLU A 14 -20.12 -1.25 17.73
C GLU A 14 -19.03 -1.30 16.65
N THR A 15 -19.18 -2.19 15.65
CA THR A 15 -18.20 -2.38 14.61
C THR A 15 -18.53 -1.57 13.36
N PHE A 16 -17.53 -0.86 12.85
CA PHE A 16 -17.62 -0.10 11.60
C PHE A 16 -16.62 -0.62 10.57
N PHE A 17 -17.09 -0.91 9.37
CA PHE A 17 -16.30 -1.46 8.28
C PHE A 17 -15.89 -0.39 7.27
N ILE A 18 -14.59 -0.25 7.04
CA ILE A 18 -14.03 0.60 6.00
C ILE A 18 -13.55 -0.31 4.87
N VAL A 19 -14.27 -0.30 3.76
CA VAL A 19 -13.93 -1.10 2.58
C VAL A 19 -13.11 -0.27 1.61
N SER A 20 -11.81 -0.51 1.58
CA SER A 20 -10.87 0.20 0.73
C SER A 20 -10.47 -0.63 -0.47
N SER A 21 -10.94 -0.29 -1.67
CA SER A 21 -10.58 -0.97 -2.91
C SER A 21 -10.63 -0.02 -4.09
N LYS A 22 -9.49 0.18 -4.77
CA LYS A 22 -9.45 1.04 -5.97
C LYS A 22 -10.41 0.55 -7.05
N SER A 23 -10.28 -0.70 -7.46
CA SER A 23 -11.03 -1.28 -8.59
C SER A 23 -12.42 -1.79 -8.23
N PHE A 24 -12.67 -2.04 -6.97
CA PHE A 24 -13.86 -2.70 -6.44
C PHE A 24 -14.20 -3.98 -7.23
N SER A 25 -13.15 -4.78 -7.48
CA SER A 25 -13.24 -6.01 -8.29
C SER A 25 -12.22 -7.08 -7.88
N THR A 26 -11.50 -6.89 -6.77
CA THR A 26 -10.56 -7.87 -6.22
C THR A 26 -11.37 -8.90 -5.45
N ASP A 27 -11.25 -10.18 -5.80
CA ASP A 27 -12.07 -11.24 -5.26
C ASP A 27 -12.01 -11.35 -3.74
N GLU A 28 -10.82 -11.21 -3.16
CA GLU A 28 -10.62 -11.22 -1.71
C GLU A 28 -11.35 -10.07 -1.01
N THR A 29 -11.35 -8.88 -1.62
CA THR A 29 -12.09 -7.73 -1.07
C THR A 29 -13.58 -7.97 -1.12
N LEU A 30 -14.09 -8.46 -2.26
CA LEU A 30 -15.53 -8.74 -2.44
C LEU A 30 -16.01 -9.83 -1.49
N GLN A 31 -15.22 -10.88 -1.32
CA GLN A 31 -15.51 -11.94 -0.35
C GLN A 31 -15.53 -11.42 1.08
N SER A 32 -14.57 -10.54 1.45
CA SER A 32 -14.53 -9.92 2.77
C SER A 32 -15.77 -9.05 3.04
N ILE A 33 -16.29 -8.35 2.02
CA ILE A 33 -17.53 -7.57 2.15
C ILE A 33 -18.71 -8.49 2.46
N GLU A 34 -18.87 -9.58 1.72
CA GLU A 34 -19.97 -10.51 1.94
C GLU A 34 -19.90 -11.19 3.32
N LEU A 35 -18.71 -11.61 3.75
CA LEU A 35 -18.49 -12.14 5.09
C LEU A 35 -18.78 -11.10 6.19
N SER A 36 -18.43 -9.84 5.97
CA SER A 36 -18.74 -8.76 6.92
C SER A 36 -20.24 -8.51 7.03
N LYS A 37 -20.95 -8.54 5.92
CA LYS A 37 -22.41 -8.41 5.88
C LYS A 37 -23.09 -9.58 6.60
N GLU A 38 -22.66 -10.81 6.30
CA GLU A 38 -23.19 -12.02 6.93
C GLU A 38 -22.98 -11.98 8.46
N TRP A 39 -21.78 -11.64 8.89
CA TRP A 39 -21.45 -11.51 10.30
C TRP A 39 -22.27 -10.41 10.99
N SER A 40 -22.42 -9.25 10.37
CA SER A 40 -23.22 -8.12 10.92
C SER A 40 -24.70 -8.49 11.01
N GLY A 41 -25.21 -9.29 10.09
CA GLY A 41 -26.57 -9.78 10.07
C GLY A 41 -27.63 -8.68 10.07
N MET A 42 -28.82 -8.99 10.61
CA MET A 42 -29.92 -8.03 10.70
C MET A 42 -29.75 -7.00 11.84
N LYS A 43 -28.74 -7.14 12.68
CA LYS A 43 -28.49 -6.25 13.81
C LYS A 43 -27.89 -4.92 13.40
N CYS A 44 -27.23 -4.85 12.25
CA CYS A 44 -26.52 -3.66 11.78
C CYS A 44 -27.23 -3.05 10.57
N ASP A 45 -27.48 -1.75 10.67
CA ASP A 45 -27.89 -0.95 9.54
C ASP A 45 -26.66 -0.75 8.62
N PHE A 46 -26.69 -1.34 7.42
CA PHE A 46 -25.58 -1.29 6.48
C PHE A 46 -25.09 0.15 6.25
N ASP A 47 -26.01 1.08 6.08
CA ASP A 47 -25.68 2.50 5.86
C ASP A 47 -25.00 3.20 7.06
N LYS A 48 -25.08 2.61 8.25
CA LYS A 48 -24.42 3.15 9.44
C LYS A 48 -23.11 2.48 9.79
N HIS A 49 -22.91 1.25 9.30
CA HIS A 49 -21.78 0.43 9.68
C HIS A 49 -20.76 0.22 8.57
N PHE A 50 -21.07 0.64 7.33
CA PHE A 50 -20.19 0.40 6.19
C PHE A 50 -19.93 1.68 5.39
N ILE A 51 -18.66 1.88 5.02
CA ILE A 51 -18.20 2.92 4.10
C ILE A 51 -17.27 2.31 3.04
N ALA A 52 -17.40 2.77 1.81
CA ALA A 52 -16.51 2.37 0.73
C ALA A 52 -15.56 3.50 0.34
N ILE A 53 -14.29 3.18 0.12
CA ILE A 53 -13.29 4.09 -0.44
C ILE A 53 -12.82 3.52 -1.76
N THR A 54 -13.17 4.15 -2.88
CA THR A 54 -12.94 3.57 -4.20
C THR A 54 -12.81 4.61 -5.31
N SER A 55 -12.17 4.25 -6.42
CA SER A 55 -12.25 5.01 -7.67
C SER A 55 -13.42 4.56 -8.56
N GLN A 56 -14.19 3.54 -8.14
CA GLN A 56 -15.27 2.92 -8.91
C GLN A 56 -16.60 2.96 -8.16
N PRO A 57 -17.20 4.14 -7.93
CA PRO A 57 -18.41 4.27 -7.10
C PRO A 57 -19.58 3.43 -7.60
N LYS A 58 -19.76 3.33 -8.92
CA LYS A 58 -20.84 2.51 -9.51
C LYS A 58 -20.73 1.04 -9.14
N LYS A 59 -19.51 0.51 -9.00
CA LYS A 59 -19.32 -0.87 -8.56
C LYS A 59 -19.66 -1.04 -7.08
N ALA A 60 -19.26 -0.07 -6.24
CA ALA A 60 -19.61 -0.09 -4.82
C ALA A 60 -21.12 -0.05 -4.60
N GLN A 61 -21.87 0.73 -5.41
CA GLN A 61 -23.33 0.78 -5.38
C GLN A 61 -23.96 -0.59 -5.65
N ILE A 62 -23.40 -1.41 -6.56
CA ILE A 62 -23.89 -2.78 -6.83
C ILE A 62 -23.80 -3.64 -5.57
N PHE A 63 -22.82 -3.40 -4.70
CA PHE A 63 -22.67 -4.10 -3.43
C PHE A 63 -23.51 -3.49 -2.29
N GLY A 64 -24.36 -2.50 -2.58
CA GLY A 64 -25.30 -1.93 -1.63
C GLY A 64 -24.85 -0.63 -0.96
N PHE A 65 -23.66 -0.10 -1.30
CA PHE A 65 -23.23 1.19 -0.75
C PHE A 65 -24.03 2.35 -1.35
N SER A 66 -24.62 3.16 -0.48
CA SER A 66 -25.28 4.42 -0.90
C SER A 66 -24.24 5.50 -1.21
N ASP A 67 -24.58 6.49 -2.03
CA ASP A 67 -23.66 7.57 -2.43
C ASP A 67 -23.04 8.30 -1.24
N LYS A 68 -23.80 8.50 -0.17
CA LYS A 68 -23.31 9.16 1.05
C LYS A 68 -22.23 8.38 1.80
N ASN A 69 -22.16 7.05 1.55
CA ASN A 69 -21.22 6.13 2.17
C ASN A 69 -20.08 5.74 1.22
N ILE A 70 -19.91 6.47 0.11
CA ILE A 70 -18.80 6.26 -0.82
C ILE A 70 -17.89 7.48 -0.81
N ILE A 71 -16.64 7.27 -0.40
CA ILE A 71 -15.57 8.25 -0.56
C ILE A 71 -14.84 7.93 -1.86
N GLN A 72 -15.03 8.79 -2.86
CA GLN A 72 -14.39 8.61 -4.15
C GLN A 72 -13.01 9.29 -4.19
N PHE A 73 -12.06 8.66 -4.87
CA PHE A 73 -10.78 9.26 -5.22
C PHE A 73 -10.46 9.06 -6.72
N PRO A 74 -9.54 9.89 -7.30
CA PRO A 74 -9.21 9.84 -8.72
C PRO A 74 -8.68 8.47 -9.17
N ASN A 75 -9.13 8.02 -10.35
CA ASN A 75 -8.74 6.72 -10.90
C ASN A 75 -7.25 6.68 -11.32
N GLU A 76 -6.62 7.83 -11.51
CA GLU A 76 -5.22 8.01 -11.87
C GLU A 76 -4.28 7.61 -10.73
N ILE A 77 -4.75 7.62 -9.48
CA ILE A 77 -3.94 7.21 -8.33
C ILE A 77 -3.73 5.69 -8.37
N GLY A 78 -2.47 5.28 -8.52
CA GLY A 78 -2.08 3.87 -8.46
C GLY A 78 -2.26 3.28 -7.06
N GLY A 79 -2.64 2.00 -6.95
CA GLY A 79 -2.87 1.33 -5.66
C GLY A 79 -1.67 1.47 -4.70
N ARG A 80 -0.45 1.23 -5.18
CA ARG A 80 0.80 1.35 -4.39
C ARG A 80 1.10 2.77 -3.88
N TYR A 81 0.53 3.78 -4.53
CA TYR A 81 0.69 5.20 -4.19
C TYR A 81 -0.53 5.77 -3.48
N SER A 82 -1.52 4.93 -3.16
CA SER A 82 -2.81 5.39 -2.64
C SER A 82 -2.77 5.87 -1.18
N MET A 83 -1.65 5.70 -0.49
CA MET A 83 -1.48 6.22 0.87
C MET A 83 -1.65 7.75 0.97
N TRP A 84 -1.51 8.46 -0.15
CA TRP A 84 -1.74 9.91 -0.26
C TRP A 84 -3.19 10.27 -0.60
N SER A 85 -4.09 9.29 -0.59
CA SER A 85 -5.50 9.42 -0.96
C SER A 85 -6.42 9.05 0.23
N PRO A 86 -7.73 9.17 0.10
CA PRO A 86 -8.69 8.72 1.12
C PRO A 86 -8.55 7.26 1.58
N ILE A 87 -7.82 6.42 0.85
CA ILE A 87 -7.47 5.05 1.26
C ILE A 87 -6.80 5.03 2.64
N SER A 88 -6.10 6.09 3.01
CA SER A 88 -5.45 6.22 4.33
C SER A 88 -6.42 6.59 5.47
N LEU A 89 -7.73 6.59 5.25
CA LEU A 89 -8.68 6.92 6.31
C LEU A 89 -8.45 6.14 7.62
N PRO A 90 -8.16 4.83 7.62
CA PRO A 90 -7.85 4.12 8.87
C PRO A 90 -6.63 4.71 9.60
N ALA A 91 -5.59 5.07 8.87
CA ALA A 91 -4.39 5.70 9.44
C ALA A 91 -4.69 7.12 9.96
N ILE A 92 -5.55 7.86 9.27
CA ILE A 92 -6.01 9.20 9.71
C ILE A 92 -6.75 9.09 11.04
N LEU A 93 -7.66 8.12 11.17
CA LEU A 93 -8.42 7.90 12.39
C LEU A 93 -7.53 7.51 13.57
N GLU A 94 -6.50 6.71 13.34
CA GLU A 94 -5.54 6.27 14.36
C GLU A 94 -4.58 7.39 14.78
N LEU A 95 -4.00 8.11 13.81
CA LEU A 95 -2.93 9.09 14.02
C LEU A 95 -3.45 10.51 14.30
N GLY A 96 -4.69 10.82 13.91
CA GLY A 96 -5.26 12.14 14.05
C GLY A 96 -4.39 13.22 13.40
N GLU A 97 -4.07 14.28 14.14
CA GLU A 97 -3.26 15.40 13.65
C GLU A 97 -1.85 15.00 13.21
N GLN A 98 -1.29 13.92 13.75
CA GLN A 98 0.04 13.44 13.34
C GLN A 98 0.08 12.98 11.88
N PHE A 99 -1.08 12.61 11.29
CA PHE A 99 -1.15 12.28 9.87
C PHE A 99 -0.85 13.50 8.97
N ILE A 100 -1.09 14.72 9.45
CA ILE A 100 -0.76 15.96 8.73
C ILE A 100 0.76 16.06 8.53
N GLU A 101 1.56 15.72 9.53
CA GLU A 101 3.02 15.72 9.41
C GLU A 101 3.51 14.74 8.34
N PHE A 102 2.86 13.60 8.22
CA PHE A 102 3.12 12.64 7.14
C PHE A 102 2.84 13.24 5.75
N LEU A 103 1.70 13.93 5.59
CA LEU A 103 1.37 14.62 4.33
C LEU A 103 2.35 15.76 4.01
N ILE A 104 2.77 16.53 5.03
CA ILE A 104 3.78 17.57 4.88
C ILE A 104 5.10 16.96 4.38
N GLY A 105 5.52 15.81 4.92
CA GLY A 105 6.71 15.11 4.47
C GLY A 105 6.66 14.76 2.98
N GLY A 106 5.52 14.26 2.49
CA GLY A 106 5.31 14.00 1.06
C GLY A 106 5.36 15.26 0.20
N SER A 107 4.69 16.33 0.64
CA SER A 107 4.70 17.62 -0.05
C SER A 107 6.10 18.23 -0.12
N LEU A 108 6.91 18.08 0.93
CA LEU A 108 8.31 18.51 0.92
C LEU A 108 9.15 17.73 -0.09
N ALA A 109 8.97 16.42 -0.17
CA ALA A 109 9.66 15.59 -1.16
C ALA A 109 9.30 15.99 -2.60
N ASP A 110 8.03 16.27 -2.89
CA ASP A 110 7.58 16.79 -4.19
C ASP A 110 8.22 18.14 -4.49
N THR A 111 8.23 19.04 -3.54
CA THR A 111 8.84 20.37 -3.68
C THR A 111 10.35 20.27 -3.96
N GLN A 112 11.06 19.41 -3.25
CA GLN A 112 12.48 19.17 -3.47
C GLN A 112 12.74 18.53 -4.84
N PHE A 113 11.90 17.55 -5.23
CA PHE A 113 12.02 16.92 -6.55
C PHE A 113 11.87 17.92 -7.69
N LEU A 114 10.95 18.87 -7.56
CA LEU A 114 10.70 19.87 -8.60
C LEU A 114 11.74 20.99 -8.63
N ASN A 115 12.29 21.39 -7.48
CA ASN A 115 13.00 22.65 -7.34
C ASN A 115 14.47 22.51 -6.85
N ASP A 116 14.87 21.36 -6.32
CA ASP A 116 16.24 21.16 -5.80
C ASP A 116 17.04 20.24 -6.72
N ARG A 117 18.02 20.83 -7.44
CA ARG A 117 18.91 20.10 -8.34
C ARG A 117 19.72 19.01 -7.62
N LYS A 118 20.19 19.27 -6.40
CA LYS A 118 20.98 18.29 -5.64
C LYS A 118 20.13 17.08 -5.27
N TYR A 119 18.87 17.31 -4.87
CA TYR A 119 17.93 16.25 -4.59
C TYR A 119 17.62 15.42 -5.85
N GLN A 120 17.43 16.08 -7.00
CA GLN A 120 17.24 15.38 -8.30
C GLN A 120 18.46 14.53 -8.67
N GLU A 121 19.67 15.05 -8.50
CA GLU A 121 20.92 14.32 -8.76
C GLU A 121 21.07 13.13 -7.82
N PHE A 122 20.71 13.27 -6.55
CA PHE A 122 20.68 12.18 -5.59
C PHE A 122 19.71 11.05 -6.04
N LEU A 123 18.49 11.40 -6.40
CA LEU A 123 17.49 10.41 -6.86
C LEU A 123 17.94 9.71 -8.16
N LYS A 124 18.53 10.45 -9.10
CA LYS A 124 19.12 9.88 -10.32
C LYS A 124 20.24 8.89 -9.99
N THR A 125 21.11 9.26 -9.05
CA THR A 125 22.22 8.39 -8.61
C THR A 125 21.69 7.09 -8.02
N LEU A 126 20.67 7.14 -7.18
CA LEU A 126 20.02 5.94 -6.64
C LEU A 126 19.45 5.07 -7.76
N SER A 127 18.68 5.66 -8.67
CA SER A 127 18.06 4.93 -9.79
C SER A 127 19.09 4.30 -10.72
N PHE A 128 20.16 5.01 -11.06
CA PHE A 128 21.25 4.48 -11.87
C PHE A 128 22.05 3.41 -11.13
N SER A 129 22.21 3.53 -9.83
CA SER A 129 22.84 2.48 -9.01
C SER A 129 22.05 1.18 -9.07
N ASP A 130 20.73 1.24 -8.96
CA ASP A 130 19.87 0.05 -9.07
C ASP A 130 20.01 -0.61 -10.47
N ILE A 131 19.98 0.19 -11.54
CA ILE A 131 20.22 -0.31 -12.89
C ILE A 131 21.60 -0.93 -13.01
N TRP A 132 22.64 -0.27 -12.47
CA TRP A 132 24.01 -0.75 -12.53
C TRP A 132 24.15 -2.09 -11.83
N TYR A 133 23.67 -2.22 -10.60
CA TYR A 133 23.73 -3.46 -9.87
C TYR A 133 22.92 -4.57 -10.53
N ASN A 134 21.68 -4.29 -10.92
CA ASN A 134 20.81 -5.30 -11.51
C ASN A 134 21.26 -5.74 -12.90
N ASN A 135 21.49 -4.79 -13.81
CA ASN A 135 21.65 -5.07 -15.24
C ASN A 135 23.11 -5.31 -15.63
N PHE A 136 24.08 -4.62 -15.03
CA PHE A 136 25.49 -4.74 -15.39
C PHE A 136 26.27 -5.67 -14.46
N LEU A 137 26.05 -5.58 -13.14
CA LEU A 137 26.73 -6.42 -12.18
C LEU A 137 25.98 -7.73 -11.87
N GLN A 138 24.80 -7.93 -12.47
CA GLN A 138 23.98 -9.13 -12.31
C GLN A 138 23.60 -9.44 -10.86
N LYS A 139 23.50 -8.41 -10.01
CA LYS A 139 23.07 -8.53 -8.62
C LYS A 139 21.54 -8.46 -8.57
N GLY A 140 20.87 -9.59 -8.70
CA GLY A 140 19.43 -9.70 -8.82
C GLY A 140 18.65 -9.58 -7.50
N THR A 141 19.35 -9.34 -6.38
CA THR A 141 18.73 -9.23 -5.05
C THR A 141 19.23 -8.00 -4.31
N ARG A 142 18.36 -7.39 -3.52
CA ARG A 142 18.67 -6.28 -2.62
C ARG A 142 18.05 -6.50 -1.25
N VAL A 143 18.85 -6.38 -0.21
CA VAL A 143 18.35 -6.40 1.17
C VAL A 143 18.05 -4.99 1.66
N LEU A 144 16.92 -4.83 2.32
CA LEU A 144 16.49 -3.58 2.96
C LEU A 144 16.24 -3.83 4.45
N LEU A 145 17.09 -3.25 5.28
CA LEU A 145 17.01 -3.40 6.73
C LEU A 145 16.71 -2.06 7.39
N THR A 146 15.73 -2.04 8.26
CA THR A 146 15.37 -0.88 9.06
C THR A 146 15.72 -1.10 10.51
N TYR A 147 16.36 -0.13 11.16
CA TYR A 147 16.76 -0.22 12.58
C TYR A 147 15.89 0.65 13.50
N SER A 148 14.89 1.31 12.94
CA SER A 148 13.86 2.02 13.72
C SER A 148 12.64 1.13 13.89
N TRP A 149 12.19 0.95 15.14
CA TRP A 149 10.96 0.20 15.41
C TRP A 149 9.73 0.76 14.70
N LYS A 150 9.65 2.08 14.55
CA LYS A 150 8.58 2.74 13.80
C LYS A 150 8.56 2.37 12.32
N MET A 151 9.71 1.98 11.77
CA MET A 151 9.89 1.58 10.37
C MET A 151 9.93 0.05 10.16
N ARG A 152 9.57 -0.74 11.15
CA ARG A 152 9.70 -2.21 11.10
C ARG A 152 8.98 -2.88 9.92
N PHE A 153 7.89 -2.29 9.44
CA PHE A 153 7.12 -2.76 8.28
C PHE A 153 7.48 -2.04 6.96
N PHE A 154 8.45 -1.15 6.98
CA PHE A 154 8.83 -0.40 5.78
C PHE A 154 9.38 -1.31 4.67
N THR A 155 10.05 -2.39 5.04
CA THR A 155 10.57 -3.36 4.06
C THR A 155 9.45 -4.01 3.28
N ASP A 156 8.35 -4.43 3.93
CA ASP A 156 7.21 -5.06 3.28
C ASP A 156 6.53 -4.08 2.30
N TYR A 157 6.37 -2.84 2.72
CA TYR A 157 5.86 -1.77 1.86
C TYR A 157 6.77 -1.51 0.65
N ALA A 158 8.07 -1.35 0.87
CA ALA A 158 9.04 -1.08 -0.20
C ALA A 158 9.15 -2.26 -1.17
N GLN A 159 9.06 -3.49 -0.68
CA GLN A 159 9.04 -4.70 -1.48
C GLN A 159 7.90 -4.68 -2.50
N GLN A 160 6.66 -4.44 -2.06
CA GLN A 160 5.53 -4.33 -2.97
C GLN A 160 5.68 -3.12 -3.90
N LEU A 161 6.02 -1.95 -3.35
CA LEU A 161 6.17 -0.71 -4.14
C LEU A 161 7.13 -0.89 -5.31
N GLU A 162 8.31 -1.46 -5.07
CA GLU A 162 9.33 -1.63 -6.09
C GLU A 162 9.06 -2.83 -7.00
N MET A 163 8.86 -4.02 -6.43
CA MET A 163 8.74 -5.24 -7.22
C MET A 163 7.50 -5.25 -8.10
N GLU A 164 6.39 -4.69 -7.65
CA GLU A 164 5.20 -4.53 -8.48
C GLU A 164 5.34 -3.42 -9.53
N SER A 165 6.07 -2.34 -9.21
CA SER A 165 6.24 -1.20 -10.13
C SER A 165 7.20 -1.51 -11.28
N ILE A 166 8.36 -2.07 -10.99
CA ILE A 166 9.44 -2.33 -11.96
C ILE A 166 9.54 -3.80 -12.40
N GLY A 167 8.88 -4.74 -11.70
CA GLY A 167 8.83 -6.15 -12.05
C GLY A 167 7.96 -6.42 -13.27
N LYS A 168 8.27 -5.79 -14.41
CA LYS A 168 7.57 -5.95 -15.69
C LYS A 168 8.43 -6.73 -16.65
N GLN A 169 7.78 -7.35 -17.65
CA GLN A 169 8.54 -8.00 -18.74
C GLN A 169 9.33 -6.93 -19.53
N PRO A 170 10.61 -7.15 -19.77
CA PRO A 170 11.37 -6.27 -20.65
C PRO A 170 10.76 -6.23 -22.04
N ASN A 171 10.97 -5.15 -22.78
CA ASN A 171 10.63 -5.10 -24.18
C ASN A 171 11.39 -6.21 -24.93
N LYS A 172 10.77 -6.81 -25.95
CA LYS A 172 11.35 -7.90 -26.75
C LYS A 172 12.69 -7.53 -27.40
N ASP A 173 12.87 -6.25 -27.70
CA ASP A 173 14.10 -5.71 -28.28
C ASP A 173 15.14 -5.28 -27.24
N SER A 174 14.85 -5.48 -25.95
CA SER A 174 15.77 -5.12 -24.87
C SER A 174 16.94 -6.10 -24.80
N ILE A 175 18.14 -5.55 -24.67
CA ILE A 175 19.34 -6.35 -24.35
C ILE A 175 19.34 -6.87 -22.91
N PHE A 176 18.49 -6.31 -22.06
CA PHE A 176 18.36 -6.70 -20.64
C PHE A 176 17.21 -7.68 -20.45
N GLN A 177 17.49 -8.75 -19.74
CA GLN A 177 16.54 -9.82 -19.46
C GLN A 177 15.68 -9.55 -18.20
N LYS A 178 16.07 -8.59 -17.38
CA LYS A 178 15.45 -8.28 -16.09
C LYS A 178 15.23 -6.78 -15.96
N THR A 179 14.12 -6.40 -15.33
CA THR A 179 13.73 -5.00 -15.10
C THR A 179 13.88 -4.53 -13.66
N GLY A 180 14.02 -5.46 -12.71
CA GLY A 180 14.16 -5.13 -11.29
C GLY A 180 14.81 -6.24 -10.48
N GLN A 181 15.15 -5.89 -9.24
CA GLN A 181 15.73 -6.81 -8.25
C GLN A 181 14.63 -7.42 -7.38
N VAL A 182 14.93 -8.56 -6.78
CA VAL A 182 14.15 -9.07 -5.65
C VAL A 182 14.53 -8.27 -4.41
N VAL A 183 13.57 -7.55 -3.85
CA VAL A 183 13.73 -6.80 -2.59
C VAL A 183 13.25 -7.67 -1.45
N PHE A 184 14.06 -7.82 -0.43
CA PHE A 184 13.72 -8.54 0.79
C PHE A 184 14.37 -7.88 2.01
N GLY A 185 14.04 -8.32 3.20
CA GLY A 185 14.65 -7.77 4.41
C GLY A 185 13.71 -7.82 5.61
N GLY A 186 13.78 -6.79 6.46
CA GLY A 186 12.94 -6.69 7.65
C GLY A 186 13.52 -5.76 8.70
N PHE A 187 13.05 -5.92 9.94
CA PHE A 187 13.59 -5.16 11.06
C PHE A 187 15.01 -5.64 11.38
N GLY A 188 15.99 -4.73 11.27
CA GLY A 188 17.41 -5.02 11.26
C GLY A 188 17.90 -5.83 12.45
N SER A 189 17.45 -5.52 13.67
CA SER A 189 17.84 -6.23 14.88
C SER A 189 17.54 -7.74 14.85
N THR A 190 16.45 -8.13 14.18
CA THR A 190 16.07 -9.54 14.02
C THR A 190 16.59 -10.11 12.72
N ALA A 191 16.41 -9.38 11.62
CA ALA A 191 16.71 -9.82 10.27
C ALA A 191 18.23 -10.04 10.03
N GLN A 192 19.10 -9.26 10.67
CA GLN A 192 20.56 -9.42 10.54
C GLN A 192 21.04 -10.82 10.95
N HIS A 193 20.41 -11.45 11.94
CA HIS A 193 20.74 -12.80 12.35
C HIS A 193 20.41 -13.83 11.28
N SER A 194 19.47 -13.52 10.38
CA SER A 194 19.10 -14.39 9.26
C SER A 194 19.97 -14.16 8.02
N TYR A 195 20.44 -12.93 7.78
CA TYR A 195 21.01 -12.52 6.48
C TYR A 195 22.52 -12.23 6.49
N PHE A 196 23.12 -11.88 7.63
CA PHE A 196 24.52 -11.41 7.65
C PHE A 196 25.56 -12.54 7.55
N GLN A 197 25.12 -13.77 7.47
CA GLN A 197 26.00 -14.92 7.23
C GLN A 197 26.01 -15.39 5.76
N LEU A 198 25.21 -14.74 4.91
CA LEU A 198 25.17 -14.98 3.47
C LEU A 198 26.27 -14.16 2.78
#